data_44c990080f9f9d9a9bc50144fac2741c
#
_entry.id   44c990080f9f9d9a9bc50144fac2741c
#
_cell.length_a   1.000
_cell.length_b   1.000
_cell.length_c   1.000
_cell.angle_alpha   90.00
_cell.angle_beta   90.00
_cell.angle_gamma   90.00
#
_symmetry.space_group_name_H-M   'P 1'
#
loop_
_entity.id
_entity.type
_entity.pdbx_description
1 polymer ?
#
loop_
_entity_poly.entity_id
_entity_poly.type
_entity_poly.pdbx_seq_one_letter_code
_entity_poly.pdbx_strand_id
1 'polypeptide(L)'
;MVSEAMLPRAAVREVEQRLTAAGCPDADFDARELFRLATGRDVRLSDRPLTAEQAAALEVLCTRRAAREPLQYLCGSWSFLDFELAVGPGVLCPRADTEVVAQAAAETLAGIAAPRVLDLCAGTGCLGLGVKRFCPAAQVTCVEKSPE
;
A
#
# COMPACT_ATOMS: atom_id res chain seq x y z
N MET A 1 6.98 -9.80 -21.97
CA MET A 1 5.50 -9.75 -21.89
C MET A 1 4.99 -10.97 -21.14
N VAL A 2 4.15 -10.77 -20.13
CA VAL A 2 3.54 -11.88 -19.39
C VAL A 2 2.50 -12.56 -20.27
N SER A 3 2.52 -13.89 -20.31
CA SER A 3 1.64 -14.67 -21.16
C SER A 3 0.95 -15.80 -20.39
N GLU A 4 -0.14 -16.31 -20.96
CA GLU A 4 -0.82 -17.52 -20.50
C GLU A 4 0.15 -18.70 -20.36
N ALA A 5 -0.14 -19.59 -19.43
CA ALA A 5 0.65 -20.79 -19.11
C ALA A 5 2.06 -20.50 -18.55
N MET A 6 2.43 -19.24 -18.35
CA MET A 6 3.70 -18.90 -17.70
C MET A 6 3.67 -19.33 -16.23
N LEU A 7 4.78 -19.92 -15.77
CA LEU A 7 4.92 -20.29 -14.37
C LEU A 7 5.07 -19.05 -13.47
N PRO A 8 4.57 -19.08 -12.23
CA PRO A 8 4.56 -17.93 -11.33
C PRO A 8 5.92 -17.23 -11.18
N ARG A 9 6.97 -18.00 -10.92
CA ARG A 9 8.33 -17.44 -10.76
C ARG A 9 8.89 -16.81 -12.05
N ALA A 10 8.52 -17.36 -13.21
CA ALA A 10 8.92 -16.80 -14.50
C ALA A 10 8.17 -15.48 -14.77
N ALA A 11 6.87 -15.44 -14.47
CA ALA A 11 6.07 -14.24 -14.60
C ALA A 11 6.57 -13.10 -13.70
N VAL A 12 6.85 -13.38 -12.42
CA VAL A 12 7.41 -12.39 -11.49
C VAL A 12 8.76 -11.88 -11.96
N ARG A 13 9.66 -12.75 -12.44
CA ARG A 13 10.96 -12.35 -12.99
C ARG A 13 10.84 -11.45 -14.22
N GLU A 14 9.91 -11.75 -15.11
CA GLU A 14 9.62 -10.90 -16.29
C GLU A 14 9.15 -9.51 -15.86
N VAL A 15 8.23 -9.44 -14.89
CA VAL A 15 7.75 -8.16 -14.34
C VAL A 15 8.88 -7.39 -13.66
N GLU A 16 9.66 -8.04 -12.81
CA GLU A 16 10.81 -7.44 -12.13
C GLU A 16 11.80 -6.81 -13.11
N GLN A 17 12.17 -7.52 -14.18
CA GLN A 17 13.08 -7.01 -15.20
C GLN A 17 12.53 -5.74 -15.88
N ARG A 18 11.24 -5.72 -16.19
CA ARG A 18 10.58 -4.55 -16.81
C ARG A 18 10.52 -3.36 -15.85
N LEU A 19 10.19 -3.60 -14.60
CA LEU A 19 10.15 -2.55 -13.57
C LEU A 19 11.55 -2.00 -13.28
N THR A 20 12.57 -2.85 -13.25
CA THR A 20 13.97 -2.44 -13.14
C THR A 20 14.39 -1.57 -14.32
N ALA A 21 14.07 -1.98 -15.54
CA ALA A 21 14.34 -1.20 -16.75
C ALA A 21 13.61 0.15 -16.76
N ALA A 22 12.42 0.23 -16.14
CA ALA A 22 11.65 1.46 -15.95
C ALA A 22 12.16 2.32 -14.77
N GLY A 23 13.19 1.89 -14.06
CA GLY A 23 13.78 2.60 -12.93
C GLY A 23 12.95 2.54 -11.63
N CYS A 24 12.09 1.55 -11.45
CA CYS A 24 11.38 1.34 -10.18
C CYS A 24 12.39 0.87 -9.12
N PRO A 25 12.46 1.52 -7.93
CA PRO A 25 13.51 1.24 -6.95
C PRO A 25 13.37 -0.15 -6.33
N ASP A 26 12.16 -0.60 -6.05
CA ASP A 26 11.88 -1.86 -5.34
C ASP A 26 11.22 -2.88 -6.29
N ALA A 27 11.79 -3.05 -7.50
CA ALA A 27 11.20 -3.82 -8.59
C ALA A 27 10.87 -5.27 -8.21
N ASP A 28 11.68 -5.93 -7.39
CA ASP A 28 11.44 -7.29 -6.89
C ASP A 28 10.22 -7.35 -5.97
N PHE A 29 10.11 -6.43 -5.02
CA PHE A 29 8.96 -6.32 -4.14
C PHE A 29 7.69 -5.99 -4.94
N ASP A 30 7.76 -4.98 -5.79
CA ASP A 30 6.66 -4.55 -6.65
C ASP A 30 6.15 -5.72 -7.52
N ALA A 31 7.05 -6.47 -8.16
CA ALA A 31 6.67 -7.59 -9.01
C ALA A 31 5.91 -8.68 -8.28
N ARG A 32 6.30 -9.00 -7.04
CA ARG A 32 5.59 -9.97 -6.20
C ARG A 32 4.21 -9.47 -5.78
N GLU A 33 4.11 -8.20 -5.40
CA GLU A 33 2.82 -7.61 -5.03
C GLU A 33 1.86 -7.51 -6.22
N LEU A 34 2.34 -7.11 -7.40
CA LEU A 34 1.53 -7.12 -8.61
C LEU A 34 1.07 -8.53 -8.99
N PHE A 35 1.92 -9.54 -8.84
CA PHE A 35 1.54 -10.93 -9.03
C PHE A 35 0.45 -11.34 -8.04
N ARG A 36 0.60 -11.01 -6.76
CA ARG A 36 -0.41 -11.30 -5.72
C ARG A 36 -1.73 -10.62 -6.04
N LEU A 37 -1.69 -9.36 -6.48
CA LEU A 37 -2.87 -8.59 -6.84
C LEU A 37 -3.61 -9.20 -8.06
N ALA A 38 -2.87 -9.62 -9.09
CA ALA A 38 -3.43 -10.20 -10.31
C ALA A 38 -3.98 -11.62 -10.13
N THR A 39 -3.45 -12.38 -9.16
CA THR A 39 -3.73 -13.82 -9.06
C THR A 39 -4.38 -14.24 -7.75
N GLY A 40 -4.33 -13.41 -6.70
CA GLY A 40 -4.71 -13.77 -5.34
C GLY A 40 -3.75 -14.75 -4.65
N ARG A 41 -2.55 -15.00 -5.23
CA ARG A 41 -1.62 -16.05 -4.79
C ARG A 41 -0.27 -15.48 -4.39
N ASP A 42 0.39 -16.11 -3.42
CA ASP A 42 1.81 -15.86 -3.15
C ASP A 42 2.66 -16.68 -4.14
N VAL A 43 3.59 -16.02 -4.84
CA VAL A 43 4.49 -16.66 -5.80
C VAL A 43 5.35 -17.76 -5.18
N ARG A 44 5.67 -17.66 -3.88
CA ARG A 44 6.49 -18.64 -3.15
C ARG A 44 5.74 -19.95 -2.89
N LEU A 45 4.40 -19.89 -2.82
CA LEU A 45 3.51 -21.00 -2.52
C LEU A 45 2.72 -21.47 -3.75
N SER A 46 3.06 -20.95 -4.94
CA SER A 46 2.32 -21.20 -6.17
C SER A 46 3.17 -21.89 -7.22
N ASP A 47 2.68 -22.99 -7.74
CA ASP A 47 3.28 -23.77 -8.83
C ASP A 47 2.39 -23.86 -10.09
N ARG A 48 1.12 -23.45 -9.95
CA ARG A 48 0.17 -23.48 -11.08
C ARG A 48 0.45 -22.35 -12.07
N PRO A 49 0.52 -22.64 -13.38
CA PRO A 49 0.65 -21.62 -14.41
C PRO A 49 -0.46 -20.56 -14.33
N LEU A 50 -0.20 -19.41 -14.93
CA LEU A 50 -1.19 -18.33 -15.04
C LEU A 50 -2.27 -18.72 -16.04
N THR A 51 -3.52 -18.32 -15.72
CA THR A 51 -4.59 -18.31 -16.72
C THR A 51 -4.44 -17.08 -17.64
N ALA A 52 -5.13 -17.08 -18.76
CA ALA A 52 -5.15 -15.95 -19.70
C ALA A 52 -5.58 -14.64 -19.00
N GLU A 53 -6.61 -14.72 -18.15
CA GLU A 53 -7.11 -13.57 -17.37
C GLU A 53 -6.07 -13.05 -16.38
N GLN A 54 -5.41 -13.94 -15.65
CA GLN A 54 -4.36 -13.58 -14.70
C GLN A 54 -3.14 -12.94 -15.39
N ALA A 55 -2.75 -13.49 -16.55
CA ALA A 55 -1.67 -12.94 -17.35
C ALA A 55 -2.02 -11.54 -17.87
N ALA A 56 -3.23 -11.34 -18.37
CA ALA A 56 -3.71 -10.04 -18.83
C ALA A 56 -3.79 -9.01 -17.69
N ALA A 57 -4.31 -9.40 -16.53
CA ALA A 57 -4.36 -8.53 -15.35
C ALA A 57 -2.95 -8.11 -14.89
N LEU A 58 -2.01 -9.06 -14.82
CA LEU A 58 -0.63 -8.78 -14.43
C LEU A 58 0.08 -7.88 -15.44
N GLU A 59 -0.18 -8.05 -16.74
CA GLU A 59 0.37 -7.22 -17.80
C GLU A 59 -0.10 -5.77 -17.69
N VAL A 60 -1.39 -5.54 -17.42
CA VAL A 60 -1.96 -4.21 -17.18
C VAL A 60 -1.31 -3.55 -15.97
N LEU A 61 -1.23 -4.25 -14.84
CA LEU A 61 -0.63 -3.74 -13.61
C LEU A 61 0.86 -3.42 -13.80
N CYS A 62 1.60 -4.30 -14.48
CA CYS A 62 3.02 -4.08 -14.79
C CYS A 62 3.20 -2.82 -15.65
N THR A 63 2.36 -2.61 -16.66
CA THR A 63 2.42 -1.43 -17.53
C THR A 63 2.16 -0.14 -16.75
N ARG A 64 1.15 -0.12 -15.89
CA ARG A 64 0.83 1.04 -15.04
C ARG A 64 1.99 1.33 -14.06
N ARG A 65 2.54 0.30 -13.42
CA ARG A 65 3.66 0.47 -12.50
C ARG A 65 4.94 0.93 -13.20
N ALA A 66 5.23 0.39 -14.38
CA ALA A 66 6.35 0.85 -15.22
C ALA A 66 6.20 2.31 -15.67
N ALA A 67 4.95 2.79 -15.83
CA ALA A 67 4.65 4.22 -16.03
C ALA A 67 4.75 5.05 -14.73
N ARG A 68 5.31 4.49 -13.64
CA ARG A 68 5.56 5.11 -12.34
C ARG A 68 4.31 5.37 -11.49
N GLU A 69 3.18 4.76 -11.81
CA GLU A 69 2.04 4.80 -10.91
C GLU A 69 2.42 4.15 -9.56
N PRO A 70 2.11 4.78 -8.41
CA PRO A 70 2.44 4.21 -7.10
C PRO A 70 1.85 2.82 -6.92
N LEU A 71 2.65 1.87 -6.39
CA LEU A 71 2.20 0.51 -6.10
C LEU A 71 0.96 0.53 -5.20
N GLN A 72 0.95 1.39 -4.20
CA GLN A 72 -0.15 1.54 -3.25
C GLN A 72 -1.48 1.87 -3.94
N TYR A 73 -1.45 2.72 -4.97
CA TYR A 73 -2.65 3.05 -5.75
C TYR A 73 -3.15 1.87 -6.57
N LEU A 74 -2.22 1.04 -7.07
CA LEU A 74 -2.57 -0.19 -7.78
C LEU A 74 -3.21 -1.22 -6.84
N CYS A 75 -2.76 -1.26 -5.58
CA CYS A 75 -3.32 -2.11 -4.54
C CYS A 75 -4.68 -1.60 -4.03
N GLY A 76 -4.92 -0.28 -4.05
CA GLY A 76 -6.15 0.35 -3.53
C GLY A 76 -6.23 0.43 -2.01
N SER A 77 -5.38 -0.29 -1.30
CA SER A 77 -5.20 -0.22 0.15
C SER A 77 -3.74 -0.34 0.52
N TRP A 78 -3.39 0.14 1.71
CA TRP A 78 -2.03 0.03 2.23
C TRP A 78 -2.04 -0.12 3.73
N SER A 79 -1.19 -1.00 4.25
CA SER A 79 -1.05 -1.24 5.68
C SER A 79 -0.44 -0.04 6.39
N PHE A 80 -0.97 0.27 7.56
CA PHE A 80 -0.44 1.25 8.50
C PHE A 80 -0.67 0.73 9.91
N LEU A 81 0.40 0.57 10.70
CA LEU A 81 0.35 -0.14 11.99
C LEU A 81 -0.24 -1.55 11.81
N ASP A 82 -1.34 -1.84 12.47
CA ASP A 82 -2.05 -3.12 12.44
C ASP A 82 -3.40 -3.05 11.68
N PHE A 83 -3.59 -2.03 10.85
CA PHE A 83 -4.81 -1.86 10.05
C PHE A 83 -4.53 -1.43 8.61
N GLU A 84 -5.52 -1.60 7.75
CA GLU A 84 -5.48 -1.22 6.34
C GLU A 84 -6.19 0.10 6.11
N LEU A 85 -5.61 0.95 5.26
CA LEU A 85 -6.18 2.23 4.83
C LEU A 85 -6.45 2.18 3.32
N ALA A 86 -7.61 2.67 2.91
CA ALA A 86 -7.87 2.92 1.50
C ALA A 86 -6.94 4.03 0.99
N VAL A 87 -6.31 3.79 -0.16
CA VAL A 87 -5.42 4.75 -0.82
C VAL A 87 -5.73 4.82 -2.31
N GLY A 88 -5.51 5.98 -2.90
CA GLY A 88 -5.75 6.21 -4.31
C GLY A 88 -5.24 7.58 -4.76
N PRO A 89 -5.47 7.94 -6.03
CA PRO A 89 -5.14 9.27 -6.53
C PRO A 89 -5.77 10.35 -5.64
N GLY A 90 -5.04 11.44 -5.41
CA GLY A 90 -5.49 12.56 -4.59
C GLY A 90 -5.06 12.50 -3.13
N VAL A 91 -4.60 11.37 -2.60
CA VAL A 91 -4.16 11.24 -1.22
C VAL A 91 -2.73 10.73 -1.11
N LEU A 92 -1.96 11.29 -0.19
CA LEU A 92 -0.60 10.80 0.09
C LEU A 92 -0.66 9.41 0.75
N CYS A 93 0.06 8.44 0.18
CA CYS A 93 0.18 7.12 0.78
C CYS A 93 0.86 7.19 2.14
N PRO A 94 0.35 6.48 3.16
CA PRO A 94 0.98 6.39 4.47
C PRO A 94 2.44 5.95 4.38
N ARG A 95 3.29 6.53 5.22
CA ARG A 95 4.72 6.21 5.31
C ARG A 95 5.04 5.60 6.66
N ALA A 96 6.02 4.70 6.70
CA ALA A 96 6.46 4.05 7.94
C ALA A 96 6.90 5.07 9.01
N ASP A 97 7.55 6.17 8.62
CA ASP A 97 7.94 7.23 9.55
C ASP A 97 6.73 7.86 10.27
N THR A 98 5.56 7.87 9.65
CA THR A 98 4.33 8.38 10.24
C THR A 98 3.82 7.50 11.38
N GLU A 99 4.13 6.20 11.36
CA GLU A 99 3.82 5.29 12.49
C GLU A 99 4.56 5.70 13.76
N VAL A 100 5.84 6.08 13.62
CA VAL A 100 6.66 6.58 14.73
C VAL A 100 6.07 7.89 15.28
N VAL A 101 5.61 8.78 14.40
CA VAL A 101 4.96 10.02 14.81
C VAL A 101 3.66 9.76 15.56
N ALA A 102 2.84 8.82 15.10
CA ALA A 102 1.60 8.44 15.76
C ALA A 102 1.85 7.89 17.18
N GLN A 103 2.88 7.06 17.33
CA GLN A 103 3.29 6.53 18.63
C GLN A 103 3.79 7.63 19.56
N ALA A 104 4.70 8.48 19.11
CA ALA A 104 5.25 9.59 19.89
C ALA A 104 4.16 10.57 20.31
N ALA A 105 3.21 10.89 19.41
CA ALA A 105 2.06 11.71 19.74
C ALA A 105 1.21 11.08 20.85
N ALA A 106 0.92 9.79 20.76
CA ALA A 106 0.15 9.07 21.78
C ALA A 106 0.87 9.05 23.15
N GLU A 107 2.20 8.92 23.17
CA GLU A 107 3.01 8.98 24.40
C GLU A 107 2.89 10.32 25.10
N THR A 108 2.80 11.44 24.35
CA THR A 108 2.60 12.78 24.95
C THR A 108 1.25 12.96 25.59
N LEU A 109 0.27 12.12 25.25
CA LEU A 109 -1.08 12.13 25.82
C LEU A 109 -1.21 11.28 27.07
N ALA A 110 -0.16 10.57 27.47
CA ALA A 110 -0.19 9.69 28.64
C ALA A 110 -0.57 10.47 29.90
N GLY A 111 -1.52 9.93 30.66
CA GLY A 111 -2.01 10.55 31.89
C GLY A 111 -3.08 11.65 31.70
N ILE A 112 -3.41 12.02 30.47
CA ILE A 112 -4.49 12.97 30.18
C ILE A 112 -5.81 12.20 30.03
N ALA A 113 -6.79 12.52 30.88
CA ALA A 113 -8.12 11.93 30.74
C ALA A 113 -8.84 12.50 29.51
N ALA A 114 -9.28 11.62 28.58
CA ALA A 114 -9.99 11.99 27.35
C ALA A 114 -9.31 13.12 26.53
N PRO A 115 -8.06 12.96 26.12
CA PRO A 115 -7.32 14.00 25.41
C PRO A 115 -7.98 14.32 24.07
N ARG A 116 -7.91 15.59 23.66
CA ARG A 116 -8.43 16.06 22.37
C ARG A 116 -7.27 16.24 21.39
N VAL A 117 -7.39 15.64 20.22
CA VAL A 117 -6.37 15.66 19.17
C VAL A 117 -6.97 16.19 17.89
N LEU A 118 -6.24 17.08 17.24
CA LEU A 118 -6.58 17.61 15.92
C LEU A 118 -5.49 17.19 14.93
N ASP A 119 -5.88 16.42 13.91
CA ASP A 119 -5.05 16.03 12.78
C ASP A 119 -5.39 16.95 11.60
N LEU A 120 -4.50 17.90 11.29
CA LEU A 120 -4.68 18.86 10.20
C LEU A 120 -4.00 18.34 8.93
N CYS A 121 -4.66 18.49 7.79
CA CYS A 121 -4.23 17.96 6.50
C CYS A 121 -4.10 16.43 6.58
N ALA A 122 -5.14 15.79 7.11
CA ALA A 122 -5.10 14.40 7.54
C ALA A 122 -4.89 13.39 6.41
N GLY A 123 -5.16 13.77 5.15
CA GLY A 123 -5.07 12.85 4.01
C GLY A 123 -5.89 11.58 4.25
N THR A 124 -5.22 10.42 4.32
CA THR A 124 -5.88 9.15 4.67
C THR A 124 -6.38 9.09 6.12
N GLY A 125 -6.05 10.05 6.96
CA GLY A 125 -6.31 10.01 8.39
C GLY A 125 -5.37 9.07 9.17
N CYS A 126 -4.31 8.57 8.55
CA CYS A 126 -3.43 7.56 9.15
C CYS A 126 -2.85 8.01 10.49
N LEU A 127 -2.44 9.28 10.62
CA LEU A 127 -1.87 9.81 11.87
C LEU A 127 -2.92 9.85 12.97
N GLY A 128 -4.07 10.46 12.71
CA GLY A 128 -5.15 10.56 13.67
C GLY A 128 -5.69 9.19 14.12
N LEU A 129 -5.85 8.27 13.18
CA LEU A 129 -6.25 6.89 13.45
C LEU A 129 -5.18 6.13 14.25
N GLY A 130 -3.89 6.33 13.92
CA GLY A 130 -2.77 5.75 14.66
C GLY A 130 -2.73 6.24 16.12
N VAL A 131 -2.90 7.55 16.35
CA VAL A 131 -3.01 8.09 17.70
C VAL A 131 -4.19 7.48 18.44
N LYS A 132 -5.36 7.37 17.79
CA LYS A 132 -6.55 6.74 18.38
C LYS A 132 -6.32 5.27 18.71
N ARG A 133 -5.54 4.57 17.89
CA ARG A 133 -5.18 3.15 18.10
C ARG A 133 -4.33 2.96 19.36
N PHE A 134 -3.34 3.83 19.59
CA PHE A 134 -2.49 3.81 20.77
C PHE A 134 -3.13 4.41 22.01
N CYS A 135 -3.99 5.42 21.85
CA CYS A 135 -4.71 6.10 22.92
C CYS A 135 -6.23 6.06 22.69
N PRO A 136 -6.91 4.94 23.03
CA PRO A 136 -8.34 4.77 22.77
C PRO A 136 -9.26 5.83 23.42
N ALA A 137 -8.80 6.46 24.51
CA ALA A 137 -9.53 7.54 25.19
C ALA A 137 -9.49 8.87 24.42
N ALA A 138 -8.57 9.03 23.46
CA ALA A 138 -8.43 10.27 22.70
C ALA A 138 -9.67 10.56 21.84
N GLN A 139 -10.09 11.82 21.84
CA GLN A 139 -11.07 12.36 20.90
C GLN A 139 -10.32 12.97 19.73
N VAL A 140 -10.29 12.27 18.61
CA VAL A 140 -9.53 12.66 17.41
C VAL A 140 -10.47 13.30 16.39
N THR A 141 -10.08 14.46 15.89
CA THR A 141 -10.73 15.14 14.76
C THR A 141 -9.71 15.23 13.63
N CYS A 142 -10.03 14.64 12.49
CA CYS A 142 -9.24 14.77 11.28
C CYS A 142 -9.86 15.84 10.37
N VAL A 143 -9.03 16.72 9.80
CA VAL A 143 -9.45 17.76 8.87
C VAL A 143 -8.63 17.66 7.61
N GLU A 144 -9.31 17.49 6.49
CA GLU A 144 -8.72 17.45 5.16
C GLU A 144 -9.43 18.45 4.26
N LYS A 145 -8.65 19.16 3.42
CA LYS A 145 -9.18 20.17 2.50
C LYS A 145 -9.68 19.55 1.19
N SER A 146 -9.01 18.46 0.73
CA SER A 146 -9.41 17.76 -0.49
C SER A 146 -10.72 17.01 -0.25
N PRO A 147 -11.69 17.12 -1.15
CA PRO A 147 -12.94 16.35 -1.07
C PRO A 147 -12.80 14.92 -1.61
N GLU A 148 -11.65 14.56 -2.20
CA GLU A 148 -11.40 13.27 -2.85
C GLU A 148 -10.96 12.19 -1.86
#